data_63481d54b407da730e58f3406636ddf4
#
_entry.id   63481d54b407da730e58f3406636ddf4
#
_cell.length_a   1.000
_cell.length_b   1.000
_cell.length_c   1.000
_cell.angle_alpha   90.00
_cell.angle_beta   90.00
_cell.angle_gamma   90.00
#
_symmetry.space_group_name_H-M   'P 1'
#
loop_
_entity.id
_entity.type
_entity.pdbx_description
1 polymer ?
#
loop_
_entity_poly.entity_id
_entity_poly.type
_entity_poly.pdbx_seq_one_letter_code
_entity_poly.pdbx_strand_id
1 'polypeptide(L)'
;VGASKLPDGSIDEVVKHLSECQAFIGISSGLTWLAWAANVPTVQVSGFTEPYNEPDHGIAKLAAPAGACSGCANRLKLDAGDWNWCPDHKGTDRQFECSKLITSERVITELKKILV
;
A
#
# COMPACT_ATOMS: atom_id res chain seq x y z
N VAL A 1 15.24 -14.19 4.86
CA VAL A 1 14.07 -13.62 5.52
C VAL A 1 12.82 -14.05 4.77
N GLY A 2 11.96 -14.78 5.45
CA GLY A 2 10.71 -15.24 4.88
C GLY A 2 9.60 -14.20 5.03
N ALA A 3 8.89 -13.92 3.95
CA ALA A 3 7.61 -13.24 4.02
C ALA A 3 6.50 -14.26 3.79
N SER A 4 5.42 -14.13 4.52
CA SER A 4 4.23 -14.96 4.35
C SER A 4 3.01 -14.11 4.02
N LYS A 5 2.12 -14.68 3.25
CA LYS A 5 0.83 -14.05 2.99
C LYS A 5 -0.03 -14.13 4.25
N LEU A 6 -0.72 -13.05 4.55
CA LEU A 6 -1.68 -13.04 5.66
C LEU A 6 -2.81 -14.03 5.37
N PRO A 7 -3.14 -14.95 6.31
CA PRO A 7 -4.21 -15.93 6.10
C PRO A 7 -5.59 -15.29 6.09
N ASP A 8 -6.53 -15.92 5.40
CA ASP A 8 -7.92 -15.55 5.47
C ASP A 8 -8.50 -15.97 6.83
N GLY A 9 -9.48 -15.20 7.33
CA GLY A 9 -10.10 -15.48 8.61
C GLY A 9 -11.00 -14.34 9.08
N SER A 10 -11.51 -14.45 10.29
CA SER A 10 -12.24 -13.36 10.94
C SER A 10 -11.30 -12.18 11.22
N ILE A 11 -11.88 -11.01 11.47
CA ILE A 11 -11.09 -9.82 11.83
C ILE A 11 -10.23 -10.09 13.06
N ASP A 12 -10.78 -10.77 14.06
CA ASP A 12 -10.05 -11.11 15.28
C ASP A 12 -8.85 -12.02 15.02
N GLU A 13 -9.00 -13.01 14.15
CA GLU A 13 -7.92 -13.90 13.74
C GLU A 13 -6.84 -13.16 12.98
N VAL A 14 -7.23 -12.27 12.07
CA VAL A 14 -6.31 -11.45 11.29
C VAL A 14 -5.52 -10.51 12.21
N VAL A 15 -6.18 -9.82 13.13
CA VAL A 15 -5.52 -8.93 14.10
C VAL A 15 -4.56 -9.70 14.99
N LYS A 16 -4.96 -10.88 15.47
CA LYS A 16 -4.07 -11.74 16.25
C LYS A 16 -2.81 -12.11 15.48
N HIS A 17 -2.99 -12.53 14.23
CA HIS A 17 -1.86 -12.89 13.36
C HIS A 17 -0.95 -11.69 13.09
N LEU A 18 -1.54 -10.52 12.80
CA LEU A 18 -0.79 -9.28 12.61
C LEU A 18 0.04 -8.92 13.84
N SER A 19 -0.53 -9.07 15.04
CA SER A 19 0.18 -8.74 16.28
C SER A 19 1.42 -9.61 16.55
N GLU A 20 1.51 -10.76 15.89
CA GLU A 20 2.67 -11.66 15.96
C GLU A 20 3.71 -11.37 14.87
N CYS A 21 3.39 -10.49 13.91
CA CYS A 21 4.30 -10.14 12.83
C CYS A 21 5.31 -9.09 13.26
N GLN A 22 6.52 -9.18 12.73
CA GLN A 22 7.55 -8.15 12.92
C GLN A 22 7.27 -6.89 12.11
N ALA A 23 6.63 -7.03 10.96
CA ALA A 23 6.22 -5.94 10.09
C ALA A 23 5.11 -6.37 9.15
N PHE A 24 4.39 -5.41 8.61
CA PHE A 24 3.37 -5.62 7.58
C PHE A 24 3.73 -4.81 6.33
N ILE A 25 3.54 -5.41 5.18
CA ILE A 25 3.68 -4.74 3.88
C ILE A 25 2.33 -4.84 3.18
N GLY A 26 1.78 -3.72 2.79
CA GLY A 26 0.49 -3.71 2.12
C GLY A 26 0.26 -2.48 1.26
N ILE A 27 -0.88 -2.48 0.61
CA ILE A 27 -1.38 -1.32 -0.16
C ILE A 27 -2.39 -0.55 0.69
N SER A 28 -2.86 0.58 0.17
CA SER A 28 -3.95 1.34 0.81
C SER A 28 -5.23 0.50 0.85
N SER A 29 -5.53 -0.10 2.00
CA SER A 29 -6.66 -1.01 2.19
C SER A 29 -7.01 -1.15 3.67
N GLY A 30 -8.11 -1.83 3.96
CA GLY A 30 -8.53 -2.13 5.33
C GLY A 30 -7.49 -2.90 6.13
N LEU A 31 -6.72 -3.78 5.50
CA LEU A 31 -5.66 -4.53 6.18
C LEU A 31 -4.54 -3.62 6.69
N THR A 32 -4.19 -2.58 5.95
CA THR A 32 -3.22 -1.58 6.41
C THR A 32 -3.74 -0.83 7.64
N TRP A 33 -5.03 -0.48 7.67
CA TRP A 33 -5.65 0.12 8.84
C TRP A 33 -5.64 -0.82 10.05
N LEU A 34 -5.88 -2.13 9.85
CA LEU A 34 -5.81 -3.12 10.92
C LEU A 34 -4.39 -3.28 11.45
N ALA A 35 -3.39 -3.34 10.59
CA ALA A 35 -1.98 -3.39 10.98
C ALA A 35 -1.58 -2.14 11.76
N TRP A 36 -2.01 -0.97 11.30
CA TRP A 36 -1.79 0.30 11.98
C TRP A 36 -2.45 0.31 13.37
N ALA A 37 -3.70 -0.13 13.47
CA ALA A 37 -4.42 -0.20 14.73
C ALA A 37 -3.80 -1.22 15.71
N ALA A 38 -3.25 -2.31 15.20
CA ALA A 38 -2.51 -3.30 15.99
C ALA A 38 -1.09 -2.86 16.34
N ASN A 39 -0.70 -1.65 15.96
CA ASN A 39 0.63 -1.07 16.19
C ASN A 39 1.77 -1.91 15.59
N VAL A 40 1.53 -2.52 14.45
CA VAL A 40 2.53 -3.30 13.72
C VAL A 40 3.32 -2.36 12.80
N PRO A 41 4.66 -2.39 12.83
CA PRO A 41 5.46 -1.61 11.90
C PRO A 41 5.05 -1.90 10.45
N THR A 42 4.72 -0.86 9.69
CA THR A 42 4.07 -1.03 8.39
C THR A 42 4.80 -0.26 7.30
N VAL A 43 5.02 -0.92 6.17
CA VAL A 43 5.38 -0.28 4.89
C VAL A 43 4.15 -0.33 3.99
N GLN A 44 3.64 0.83 3.62
CA GLN A 44 2.52 0.94 2.71
C GLN A 44 2.97 1.40 1.34
N VAL A 45 2.60 0.62 0.34
CA VAL A 45 2.77 1.00 -1.07
C VAL A 45 1.56 1.85 -1.45
N SER A 46 1.79 3.13 -1.70
CA SER A 46 0.77 4.11 -2.05
C SER A 46 0.82 4.41 -3.54
N GLY A 47 -0.34 4.56 -4.15
CA GLY A 47 -0.42 4.81 -5.59
C GLY A 47 -1.58 5.76 -5.92
N PHE A 48 -2.62 5.25 -6.55
CA PHE A 48 -3.76 6.07 -6.99
C PHE A 48 -4.62 6.62 -5.83
N THR A 49 -4.48 6.08 -4.61
CA THR A 49 -5.19 6.54 -3.41
C THR A 49 -4.41 7.53 -2.55
N GLU A 50 -3.16 7.83 -2.88
CA GLU A 50 -2.32 8.72 -2.07
C GLU A 50 -2.81 10.18 -2.15
N PRO A 51 -2.89 10.93 -1.04
CA PRO A 51 -2.74 10.52 0.36
C PRO A 51 -4.07 10.11 1.03
N TYR A 52 -5.13 9.99 0.27
CA TYR A 52 -6.48 9.75 0.74
C TYR A 52 -6.66 8.30 1.24
N ASN A 53 -7.51 8.12 2.26
CA ASN A 53 -7.79 6.82 2.88
C ASN A 53 -6.56 6.07 3.41
N GLU A 54 -5.57 6.82 3.90
CA GLU A 54 -4.34 6.25 4.41
C GLU A 54 -4.04 6.79 5.82
N PRO A 55 -3.43 5.98 6.70
CA PRO A 55 -2.91 6.52 7.96
C PRO A 55 -1.90 7.63 7.69
N ASP A 56 -1.97 8.71 8.44
CA ASP A 56 -1.11 9.89 8.26
C ASP A 56 0.17 9.85 9.09
N HIS A 57 0.29 8.87 9.99
CA HIS A 57 1.46 8.69 10.85
C HIS A 57 1.64 7.21 11.22
N GLY A 58 2.80 6.87 11.74
CA GLY A 58 3.10 5.53 12.25
C GLY A 58 3.32 4.47 11.18
N ILE A 59 3.40 4.86 9.92
CA ILE A 59 3.74 3.95 8.81
C ILE A 59 4.78 4.56 7.90
N ALA A 60 5.52 3.72 7.18
CA ALA A 60 6.40 4.16 6.10
C ALA A 60 5.62 4.11 4.78
N LYS A 61 5.30 5.26 4.23
CA LYS A 61 4.61 5.36 2.93
C LYS A 61 5.60 5.41 1.79
N LEU A 62 5.40 4.56 0.80
CA LEU A 62 6.12 4.59 -0.45
C LEU A 62 5.19 5.09 -1.55
N ALA A 63 5.38 6.32 -1.94
CA ALA A 63 4.69 6.94 -3.07
C ALA A 63 5.51 6.83 -4.35
N ALA A 64 4.87 7.08 -5.48
CA ALA A 64 5.55 7.21 -6.75
C ALA A 64 6.59 8.34 -6.69
N PRO A 65 7.69 8.26 -7.49
CA PRO A 65 8.68 9.34 -7.54
C PRO A 65 8.07 10.67 -7.97
N ALA A 66 8.71 11.76 -7.61
CA ALA A 66 8.31 13.09 -8.05
C ALA A 66 8.22 13.15 -9.60
N GLY A 67 7.16 13.74 -10.11
CA GLY A 67 6.87 13.81 -11.54
C GLY A 67 6.04 12.66 -12.09
N ALA A 68 5.87 11.58 -11.33
CA ALA A 68 4.94 10.51 -11.69
C ALA A 68 3.49 10.89 -11.35
N CYS A 69 2.56 10.32 -12.09
CA CYS A 69 1.14 10.46 -11.79
C CYS A 69 0.80 9.70 -10.50
N SER A 70 -0.08 10.26 -9.66
CA SER A 70 -0.58 9.61 -8.44
C SER A 70 -1.88 10.25 -7.97
N GLY A 71 -2.57 9.60 -7.03
CA GLY A 71 -3.71 10.19 -6.32
C GLY A 71 -4.97 10.42 -7.13
N CYS A 72 -5.21 9.70 -8.22
CA CYS A 72 -6.40 9.93 -9.06
C CYS A 72 -7.72 9.63 -8.33
N ALA A 73 -7.72 8.74 -7.33
CA ALA A 73 -8.91 8.48 -6.50
C ALA A 73 -9.34 9.70 -5.67
N ASN A 74 -8.45 10.67 -5.47
CA ASN A 74 -8.76 11.92 -4.78
C ASN A 74 -9.48 12.93 -5.69
N ARG A 75 -9.33 12.79 -7.01
CA ARG A 75 -9.86 13.72 -8.01
C ARG A 75 -11.09 13.19 -8.71
N LEU A 76 -11.15 11.90 -8.93
CA LEU A 76 -12.13 11.25 -9.79
C LEU A 76 -12.80 10.09 -9.05
N LYS A 77 -14.07 9.87 -9.37
CA LYS A 77 -14.79 8.72 -8.82
C LYS A 77 -14.21 7.44 -9.43
N LEU A 78 -13.79 6.52 -8.57
CA LEU A 78 -13.30 5.20 -8.99
C LEU A 78 -14.40 4.42 -9.71
N ASP A 79 -14.07 3.91 -10.88
CA ASP A 79 -14.87 2.90 -11.56
C ASP A 79 -14.40 1.51 -11.13
N ALA A 80 -15.07 0.95 -10.15
CA ALA A 80 -14.74 -0.36 -9.59
C ALA A 80 -14.97 -1.53 -10.59
N GLY A 81 -15.72 -1.29 -11.66
CA GLY A 81 -15.93 -2.26 -12.75
C GLY A 81 -14.81 -2.29 -13.79
N ASP A 82 -13.94 -1.30 -13.78
CA ASP A 82 -12.82 -1.22 -14.73
C ASP A 82 -11.52 -1.69 -14.05
N TRP A 83 -11.09 -2.91 -14.34
CA TRP A 83 -9.83 -3.46 -13.82
C TRP A 83 -8.58 -2.73 -14.32
N ASN A 84 -8.71 -1.95 -15.40
CA ASN A 84 -7.64 -1.14 -15.96
C ASN A 84 -7.87 0.35 -15.70
N TRP A 85 -8.55 0.68 -14.60
CA TRP A 85 -8.87 2.07 -14.28
C TRP A 85 -7.60 2.89 -14.04
N CYS A 86 -7.28 3.68 -15.04
CA CYS A 86 -6.17 4.63 -15.04
C CYS A 86 -6.62 5.83 -15.87
N PRO A 87 -7.39 6.75 -15.30
CA PRO A 87 -8.16 7.74 -16.06
C PRO A 87 -7.29 8.64 -16.93
N ASP A 88 -6.07 8.98 -16.48
CA ASP A 88 -5.20 9.89 -17.21
C ASP A 88 -4.32 9.18 -18.25
N HIS A 89 -3.97 7.91 -18.06
CA HIS A 89 -2.94 7.24 -18.84
C HIS A 89 -3.31 5.86 -19.35
N LYS A 90 -4.59 5.45 -19.24
CA LYS A 90 -5.05 4.15 -19.73
C LYS A 90 -4.68 3.95 -21.21
N GLY A 91 -4.07 2.81 -21.51
CA GLY A 91 -3.67 2.47 -22.86
C GLY A 91 -2.35 3.11 -23.32
N THR A 92 -1.67 3.84 -22.45
CA THR A 92 -0.37 4.44 -22.74
C THR A 92 0.75 3.71 -21.99
N ASP A 93 2.01 4.03 -22.31
CA ASP A 93 3.18 3.51 -21.60
C ASP A 93 3.27 4.00 -20.14
N ARG A 94 2.52 5.06 -19.80
CA ARG A 94 2.43 5.59 -18.44
C ARG A 94 1.31 4.97 -17.61
N GLN A 95 0.56 4.02 -18.16
CA GLN A 95 -0.53 3.37 -17.42
C GLN A 95 -0.01 2.73 -16.14
N PHE A 96 -0.65 3.04 -15.01
CA PHE A 96 -0.27 2.57 -13.67
C PHE A 96 1.15 2.94 -13.22
N GLU A 97 1.74 4.00 -13.76
CA GLU A 97 3.08 4.43 -13.34
C GLU A 97 3.16 4.74 -11.83
N CYS A 98 2.06 5.19 -11.23
CA CYS A 98 1.97 5.42 -9.79
C CYS A 98 2.29 4.19 -8.94
N SER A 99 2.05 2.99 -9.47
CA SER A 99 2.38 1.72 -8.80
C SER A 99 3.64 1.08 -9.37
N LYS A 100 3.80 1.08 -10.69
CA LYS A 100 4.94 0.43 -11.36
C LYS A 100 6.29 1.01 -10.99
N LEU A 101 6.36 2.30 -10.66
CA LEU A 101 7.60 2.98 -10.29
C LEU A 101 7.96 2.79 -8.81
N ILE A 102 7.10 2.15 -8.02
CA ILE A 102 7.41 1.73 -6.65
C ILE A 102 7.98 0.32 -6.74
N THR A 103 9.29 0.22 -6.77
CA THR A 103 9.99 -1.06 -6.97
C THR A 103 10.08 -1.89 -5.71
N SER A 104 10.27 -3.20 -5.86
CA SER A 104 10.51 -4.11 -4.73
C SER A 104 11.74 -3.73 -3.92
N GLU A 105 12.78 -3.21 -4.56
CA GLU A 105 13.99 -2.74 -3.90
C GLU A 105 13.69 -1.58 -2.94
N ARG A 106 12.83 -0.65 -3.33
CA ARG A 106 12.40 0.44 -2.45
C ARG A 106 11.65 -0.11 -1.24
N VAL A 107 10.75 -1.06 -1.45
CA VAL A 107 9.98 -1.69 -0.36
C VAL A 107 10.93 -2.38 0.61
N ILE A 108 11.87 -3.17 0.11
CA ILE A 108 12.86 -3.88 0.93
C ILE A 108 13.74 -2.90 1.71
N THR A 109 14.13 -1.79 1.09
CA THR A 109 14.94 -0.76 1.76
C THR A 109 14.19 -0.14 2.94
N GLU A 110 12.92 0.21 2.76
CA GLU A 110 12.10 0.74 3.86
C GLU A 110 11.85 -0.31 4.95
N LEU A 111 11.57 -1.54 4.55
CA LEU A 111 11.38 -2.64 5.49
C LEU A 111 12.60 -2.84 6.39
N LYS A 112 13.79 -2.82 5.82
CA LYS A 112 15.05 -2.94 6.59
C LYS A 112 15.22 -1.81 7.61
N LYS A 113 14.77 -0.61 7.31
CA LYS A 113 14.82 0.52 8.26
C LYS A 113 13.94 0.29 9.47
N ILE A 114 12.75 -0.27 9.29
CA ILE A 114 11.79 -0.47 10.38
C ILE A 114 12.03 -1.75 11.19
N LEU A 115 12.79 -2.71 10.63
CA LEU A 115 13.15 -3.95 11.32
C LEU A 115 14.43 -3.85 12.18
N VAL A 116 15.07 -2.73 12.16
CA VAL A 116 16.29 -2.50 12.94
C VAL A 116 15.98 -2.28 14.42
#